data_41b025c91c2181859dc5dd4525fc3104
#
_entry.id   41b025c91c2181859dc5dd4525fc3104
#
_cell.length_a   1.000
_cell.length_b   1.000
_cell.length_c   1.000
_cell.angle_alpha   90.00
_cell.angle_beta   90.00
_cell.angle_gamma   90.00
#
_symmetry.space_group_name_H-M   'P 1'
#
loop_
_entity.id
_entity.type
_entity.pdbx_description
1 polymer ?
#
loop_
_entity_poly.entity_id
_entity_poly.type
_entity_poly.pdbx_seq_one_letter_code
_entity_poly.pdbx_strand_id
1 'polypeptide(L)'
;MKESNISAAKTGIIIIAFFCFVITLKTEERYNNVSPAIQYDQQGKFKDSWALMNKCRLCNLSDDELMLMAMYCKEGRKGIKKNPEQMRKLFCLLNKRLQADTSKKILYYRGICMMYGELNLKEAYKLIKKSADEGYSDAQAEVAIMLLKGIGIEPDQSLAMDYLNKSVINGNLTAKAYLASYYLGQKKDLSRGLALAQEASDAGNRAGQYTLAMAYEKGFGIGKNDKKALRLYQLAADQGLQDAKERLAWLKESLNIPQEQYIEDENN
;
A
#
# COMPACT_ATOMS: atom_id res chain seq x y z
N MET A 1 58.13 11.26 20.78
CA MET A 1 56.71 11.66 20.86
C MET A 1 55.97 11.80 19.50
N LYS A 2 56.55 11.33 18.37
CA LYS A 2 55.86 11.40 17.04
C LYS A 2 55.33 10.04 16.54
N GLU A 3 55.74 8.91 17.10
CA GLU A 3 55.28 7.59 16.65
C GLU A 3 53.99 7.11 17.32
N SER A 4 53.63 7.61 18.52
CA SER A 4 52.41 7.21 19.22
C SER A 4 51.14 7.79 18.60
N ASN A 5 51.23 8.94 17.89
CA ASN A 5 50.04 9.59 17.27
C ASN A 5 49.63 8.95 15.92
N ILE A 6 50.58 8.27 15.23
CA ILE A 6 50.28 7.60 13.94
C ILE A 6 49.58 6.26 14.17
N SER A 7 49.87 5.58 15.29
CA SER A 7 49.18 4.34 15.65
C SER A 7 47.70 4.57 16.04
N ALA A 8 47.42 5.60 16.83
CA ALA A 8 46.07 5.95 17.26
C ALA A 8 45.18 6.38 16.10
N ALA A 9 45.73 7.14 15.14
CA ALA A 9 44.99 7.56 13.95
C ALA A 9 44.64 6.38 13.01
N LYS A 10 45.59 5.43 12.84
CA LYS A 10 45.34 4.19 12.05
C LYS A 10 44.30 3.30 12.71
N THR A 11 44.30 3.16 14.02
CA THR A 11 43.32 2.37 14.77
C THR A 11 41.95 3.01 14.70
N GLY A 12 41.83 4.35 14.79
CA GLY A 12 40.59 5.08 14.63
C GLY A 12 39.97 4.93 13.24
N ILE A 13 40.80 4.99 12.18
CA ILE A 13 40.32 4.81 10.79
C ILE A 13 39.85 3.37 10.56
N ILE A 14 40.50 2.37 11.12
CA ILE A 14 40.08 0.97 11.01
C ILE A 14 38.75 0.73 11.74
N ILE A 15 38.56 1.33 12.92
CA ILE A 15 37.29 1.21 13.66
C ILE A 15 36.15 1.90 12.92
N ILE A 16 36.37 3.07 12.33
CA ILE A 16 35.33 3.78 11.53
C ILE A 16 35.00 2.97 10.26
N ALA A 17 36.01 2.43 9.56
CA ALA A 17 35.80 1.60 8.39
C ALA A 17 35.06 0.30 8.75
N PHE A 18 35.37 -0.33 9.88
CA PHE A 18 34.63 -1.51 10.36
C PHE A 18 33.21 -1.18 10.78
N PHE A 19 32.95 -0.02 11.40
CA PHE A 19 31.61 0.44 11.76
C PHE A 19 30.81 0.79 10.51
N CYS A 20 31.38 1.45 9.51
CA CYS A 20 30.75 1.69 8.22
C CYS A 20 30.45 0.39 7.47
N PHE A 21 31.37 -0.59 7.50
CA PHE A 21 31.19 -1.90 6.89
C PHE A 21 30.08 -2.71 7.58
N VAL A 22 30.01 -2.67 8.93
CA VAL A 22 28.92 -3.32 9.71
C VAL A 22 27.59 -2.61 9.49
N ILE A 23 27.57 -1.29 9.31
CA ILE A 23 26.35 -0.54 8.97
C ILE A 23 25.90 -0.87 7.55
N THR A 24 26.81 -0.95 6.57
CA THR A 24 26.47 -1.36 5.20
C THR A 24 26.01 -2.82 5.15
N LEU A 25 26.65 -3.74 5.85
CA LEU A 25 26.17 -5.12 5.95
C LEU A 25 24.77 -5.21 6.60
N LYS A 26 24.54 -4.45 7.69
CA LYS A 26 23.19 -4.39 8.31
C LYS A 26 22.15 -3.72 7.44
N THR A 27 22.54 -2.78 6.58
CA THR A 27 21.62 -2.19 5.59
C THR A 27 21.39 -3.13 4.42
N GLU A 28 22.40 -3.85 3.93
CA GLU A 28 22.25 -4.89 2.92
C GLU A 28 21.45 -6.11 3.44
N GLU A 29 21.66 -6.54 4.69
CA GLU A 29 20.83 -7.57 5.34
C GLU A 29 19.37 -7.09 5.53
N ARG A 30 19.11 -5.81 5.78
CA ARG A 30 17.74 -5.27 5.80
C ARG A 30 17.09 -5.23 4.42
N TYR A 31 17.86 -5.00 3.35
CA TYR A 31 17.36 -5.04 1.97
C TYR A 31 17.20 -6.48 1.45
N ASN A 32 18.01 -7.43 1.94
CA ASN A 32 17.95 -8.84 1.52
C ASN A 32 16.92 -9.68 2.29
N ASN A 33 16.22 -9.13 3.29
CA ASN A 33 15.25 -9.85 4.12
C ASN A 33 13.78 -9.70 3.68
N VAL A 34 13.52 -9.09 2.53
CA VAL A 34 12.16 -9.10 1.96
C VAL A 34 11.94 -10.44 1.28
N SER A 35 10.92 -11.18 1.72
CA SER A 35 10.59 -12.47 1.14
C SER A 35 10.39 -12.38 -0.39
N PRO A 36 10.83 -13.39 -1.17
CA PRO A 36 10.64 -13.40 -2.62
C PRO A 36 9.17 -13.19 -3.04
N ALA A 37 8.22 -13.66 -2.24
CA ALA A 37 6.80 -13.46 -2.51
C ALA A 37 6.42 -11.97 -2.44
N ILE A 38 6.91 -11.24 -1.44
CA ILE A 38 6.67 -9.81 -1.30
C ILE A 38 7.38 -9.02 -2.42
N GLN A 39 8.59 -9.43 -2.81
CA GLN A 39 9.30 -8.82 -3.94
C GLN A 39 8.52 -8.98 -5.26
N TYR A 40 7.96 -10.15 -5.52
CA TYR A 40 7.11 -10.38 -6.71
C TYR A 40 5.83 -9.55 -6.68
N ASP A 41 5.20 -9.36 -5.50
CA ASP A 41 4.04 -8.47 -5.37
C ASP A 41 4.40 -7.02 -5.73
N GLN A 42 5.51 -6.52 -5.21
CA GLN A 42 6.01 -5.16 -5.51
C GLN A 42 6.33 -4.95 -7.00
N GLN A 43 6.72 -6.02 -7.71
CA GLN A 43 6.96 -6.01 -9.15
C GLN A 43 5.68 -6.19 -9.99
N GLY A 44 4.51 -6.31 -9.38
CA GLY A 44 3.26 -6.60 -10.07
C GLY A 44 3.10 -8.06 -10.55
N LYS A 45 4.03 -8.95 -10.18
CA LYS A 45 4.01 -10.39 -10.50
C LYS A 45 3.13 -11.16 -9.52
N PHE A 46 1.86 -10.83 -9.47
CA PHE A 46 0.92 -11.32 -8.45
C PHE A 46 0.73 -12.84 -8.46
N LYS A 47 0.72 -13.46 -9.65
CA LYS A 47 0.60 -14.94 -9.77
C LYS A 47 1.80 -15.66 -9.20
N ASP A 48 3.01 -15.14 -9.41
CA ASP A 48 4.25 -15.75 -8.92
C ASP A 48 4.35 -15.58 -7.40
N SER A 49 4.02 -14.40 -6.89
CA SER A 49 3.90 -14.16 -5.45
C SER A 49 2.93 -15.13 -4.79
N TRP A 50 1.73 -15.26 -5.33
CA TRP A 50 0.70 -16.19 -4.85
C TRP A 50 1.16 -17.65 -4.90
N ALA A 51 1.79 -18.07 -6.01
CA ALA A 51 2.26 -19.43 -6.17
C ALA A 51 3.33 -19.81 -5.15
N LEU A 52 4.24 -18.88 -4.81
CA LEU A 52 5.23 -19.11 -3.77
C LEU A 52 4.58 -19.29 -2.39
N MET A 53 3.71 -18.37 -1.98
CA MET A 53 3.03 -18.45 -0.69
C MET A 53 2.14 -19.69 -0.58
N ASN A 54 1.45 -20.08 -1.66
CA ASN A 54 0.54 -21.20 -1.66
C ASN A 54 1.25 -22.57 -1.62
N LYS A 55 2.54 -22.65 -1.99
CA LYS A 55 3.36 -23.86 -1.83
C LYS A 55 3.84 -24.08 -0.39
N CYS A 56 3.88 -23.03 0.42
CA CYS A 56 4.32 -23.10 1.80
C CYS A 56 3.19 -23.57 2.73
N ARG A 57 3.56 -24.27 3.83
CA ARG A 57 2.61 -24.45 4.93
C ARG A 57 2.38 -23.09 5.61
N LEU A 58 1.16 -22.78 6.00
CA LEU A 58 0.79 -21.49 6.61
C LEU A 58 1.63 -21.14 7.86
N CYS A 59 2.08 -22.16 8.61
CA CYS A 59 2.94 -21.96 9.78
C CYS A 59 4.36 -21.45 9.42
N ASN A 60 4.80 -21.64 8.17
CA ASN A 60 6.12 -21.25 7.70
C ASN A 60 6.12 -19.87 7.02
N LEU A 61 4.94 -19.29 6.79
CA LEU A 61 4.83 -17.93 6.25
C LEU A 61 5.07 -16.89 7.36
N SER A 62 5.76 -15.82 7.02
CA SER A 62 5.89 -14.64 7.86
C SER A 62 4.53 -13.95 8.06
N ASP A 63 4.43 -13.06 9.04
CA ASP A 63 3.19 -12.30 9.28
C ASP A 63 2.85 -11.39 8.10
N ASP A 64 3.87 -10.83 7.44
CA ASP A 64 3.70 -10.00 6.24
C ASP A 64 3.18 -10.82 5.05
N GLU A 65 3.68 -12.03 4.86
CA GLU A 65 3.20 -12.95 3.82
C GLU A 65 1.78 -13.44 4.09
N LEU A 66 1.45 -13.76 5.34
CA LEU A 66 0.08 -14.13 5.72
C LEU A 66 -0.88 -12.97 5.51
N MET A 67 -0.47 -11.73 5.87
CA MET A 67 -1.24 -10.52 5.60
C MET A 67 -1.44 -10.31 4.10
N LEU A 68 -0.38 -10.40 3.31
CA LEU A 68 -0.45 -10.25 1.85
C LEU A 68 -1.38 -11.32 1.23
N MET A 69 -1.27 -12.57 1.66
CA MET A 69 -2.12 -13.66 1.19
C MET A 69 -3.60 -13.43 1.53
N ALA A 70 -3.90 -12.94 2.74
CA ALA A 70 -5.25 -12.59 3.15
C ALA A 70 -5.81 -11.42 2.33
N MET A 71 -4.99 -10.41 2.01
CA MET A 71 -5.38 -9.30 1.15
C MET A 71 -5.65 -9.75 -0.30
N TYR A 72 -4.88 -10.69 -0.83
CA TYR A 72 -5.16 -11.29 -2.15
C TYR A 72 -6.53 -12.00 -2.17
N CYS A 73 -6.84 -12.77 -1.12
CA CYS A 73 -8.15 -13.42 -0.99
C CYS A 73 -9.30 -12.41 -0.87
N LYS A 74 -9.06 -11.25 -0.23
CA LYS A 74 -10.04 -10.17 -0.06
C LYS A 74 -10.32 -9.43 -1.37
N GLU A 75 -9.27 -9.03 -2.06
CA GLU A 75 -9.38 -8.05 -3.17
C GLU A 75 -9.49 -8.73 -4.53
N GLY A 76 -8.85 -9.89 -4.68
CA GLY A 76 -8.65 -10.52 -5.98
C GLY A 76 -7.72 -9.67 -6.85
N ARG A 77 -6.54 -10.17 -7.14
CA ARG A 77 -5.57 -9.53 -8.04
C ARG A 77 -5.60 -10.17 -9.42
N LYS A 78 -4.93 -9.59 -10.42
CA LYS A 78 -4.84 -10.17 -11.77
C LYS A 78 -4.49 -11.67 -11.69
N GLY A 79 -5.39 -12.52 -12.17
CA GLY A 79 -5.24 -13.97 -12.15
C GLY A 79 -5.44 -14.68 -10.80
N ILE A 80 -5.86 -13.95 -9.75
CA ILE A 80 -6.19 -14.50 -8.43
C ILE A 80 -7.63 -14.11 -8.10
N LYS A 81 -8.49 -15.11 -7.88
CA LYS A 81 -9.90 -14.89 -7.55
C LYS A 81 -10.07 -14.52 -6.08
N LYS A 82 -11.07 -13.69 -5.77
CA LYS A 82 -11.51 -13.45 -4.39
C LYS A 82 -11.94 -14.75 -3.73
N ASN A 83 -11.54 -14.92 -2.48
CA ASN A 83 -11.93 -16.07 -1.66
C ASN A 83 -12.23 -15.61 -0.21
N PRO A 84 -13.49 -15.20 0.08
CA PRO A 84 -13.87 -14.69 1.39
C PRO A 84 -13.69 -15.68 2.54
N GLU A 85 -13.88 -16.99 2.28
CA GLU A 85 -13.70 -18.02 3.30
C GLU A 85 -12.23 -18.18 3.70
N GLN A 86 -11.35 -18.29 2.71
CA GLN A 86 -9.90 -18.35 2.95
C GLN A 86 -9.39 -17.06 3.58
N MET A 87 -9.87 -15.90 3.15
CA MET A 87 -9.58 -14.60 3.74
C MET A 87 -9.84 -14.61 5.25
N ARG A 88 -11.05 -15.01 5.68
CA ARG A 88 -11.41 -15.06 7.10
C ARG A 88 -10.50 -16.00 7.89
N LYS A 89 -10.24 -17.21 7.37
CA LYS A 89 -9.33 -18.18 7.99
C LYS A 89 -7.94 -17.60 8.22
N LEU A 90 -7.39 -16.91 7.21
CA LEU A 90 -6.06 -16.27 7.29
C LEU A 90 -6.02 -15.14 8.30
N PHE A 91 -7.00 -14.23 8.30
CA PHE A 91 -7.08 -13.15 9.28
C PHE A 91 -7.28 -13.66 10.71
N CYS A 92 -8.12 -14.67 10.93
CA CYS A 92 -8.27 -15.28 12.26
C CYS A 92 -6.98 -15.96 12.74
N LEU A 93 -6.26 -16.66 11.85
CA LEU A 93 -4.97 -17.27 12.16
C LEU A 93 -3.95 -16.20 12.54
N LEU A 94 -3.83 -15.16 11.73
CA LEU A 94 -2.90 -14.06 11.95
C LEU A 94 -3.20 -13.32 13.26
N ASN A 95 -4.47 -13.02 13.55
CA ASN A 95 -4.85 -12.37 14.79
C ASN A 95 -4.44 -13.19 16.03
N LYS A 96 -4.66 -14.50 16.02
CA LYS A 96 -4.21 -15.39 17.11
C LYS A 96 -2.69 -15.37 17.30
N ARG A 97 -1.93 -15.35 16.18
CA ARG A 97 -0.47 -15.34 16.20
C ARG A 97 0.11 -14.02 16.75
N LEU A 98 -0.57 -12.90 16.51
CA LEU A 98 -0.10 -11.56 16.86
C LEU A 98 -0.53 -11.07 18.24
N GLN A 99 -1.22 -11.87 19.07
CA GLN A 99 -1.82 -11.40 20.33
C GLN A 99 -0.81 -10.89 21.37
N ALA A 100 0.40 -11.42 21.38
CA ALA A 100 1.42 -11.08 22.37
C ALA A 100 2.23 -9.82 22.05
N ASP A 101 2.20 -9.33 20.81
CA ASP A 101 2.97 -8.16 20.35
C ASP A 101 2.08 -6.91 20.29
N THR A 102 2.57 -5.82 20.87
CA THR A 102 1.87 -4.52 20.93
C THR A 102 2.58 -3.44 20.14
N SER A 103 3.57 -3.79 19.29
CA SER A 103 4.22 -2.82 18.42
C SER A 103 3.21 -2.17 17.46
N LYS A 104 3.47 -0.93 17.05
CA LYS A 104 2.55 -0.16 16.22
C LYS A 104 2.15 -0.89 14.92
N LYS A 105 3.07 -1.58 14.26
CA LYS A 105 2.77 -2.39 13.07
C LYS A 105 1.82 -3.54 13.40
N ILE A 106 2.06 -4.22 14.51
CA ILE A 106 1.23 -5.35 14.93
C ILE A 106 -0.16 -4.91 15.39
N LEU A 107 -0.26 -3.79 16.10
CA LEU A 107 -1.56 -3.20 16.43
C LEU A 107 -2.39 -2.90 15.17
N TYR A 108 -1.77 -2.35 14.14
CA TYR A 108 -2.41 -2.15 12.83
C TYR A 108 -2.88 -3.47 12.21
N TYR A 109 -2.00 -4.49 12.14
CA TYR A 109 -2.35 -5.81 11.58
C TYR A 109 -3.50 -6.47 12.33
N ARG A 110 -3.50 -6.41 13.66
CA ARG A 110 -4.61 -6.91 14.48
C ARG A 110 -5.91 -6.15 14.20
N GLY A 111 -5.84 -4.84 14.06
CA GLY A 111 -7.00 -4.03 13.66
C GLY A 111 -7.57 -4.46 12.30
N ILE A 112 -6.72 -4.70 11.31
CA ILE A 112 -7.13 -5.24 10.00
C ILE A 112 -7.76 -6.64 10.13
N CYS A 113 -7.19 -7.51 10.98
CA CYS A 113 -7.76 -8.83 11.26
C CYS A 113 -9.15 -8.74 11.91
N MET A 114 -9.33 -7.80 12.86
CA MET A 114 -10.64 -7.53 13.47
C MET A 114 -11.66 -7.01 12.45
N MET A 115 -11.22 -6.13 11.55
CA MET A 115 -12.09 -5.55 10.52
C MET A 115 -12.60 -6.59 9.53
N TYR A 116 -11.73 -7.46 9.02
CA TYR A 116 -12.07 -8.37 7.91
C TYR A 116 -12.25 -9.84 8.33
N GLY A 117 -11.64 -10.25 9.44
CA GLY A 117 -11.77 -11.60 9.99
C GLY A 117 -12.97 -11.73 10.92
N GLU A 118 -13.05 -10.89 11.91
CA GLU A 118 -14.04 -10.96 13.00
C GLU A 118 -15.23 -10.01 12.79
N LEU A 119 -15.13 -9.06 11.86
CA LEU A 119 -16.13 -8.01 11.56
C LEU A 119 -16.44 -7.10 12.76
N ASN A 120 -15.49 -6.96 13.68
CA ASN A 120 -15.60 -6.08 14.84
C ASN A 120 -15.00 -4.71 14.51
N LEU A 121 -15.80 -3.86 13.84
CA LEU A 121 -15.33 -2.58 13.31
C LEU A 121 -14.96 -1.57 14.41
N LYS A 122 -15.65 -1.59 15.57
CA LYS A 122 -15.34 -0.69 16.68
C LYS A 122 -14.00 -1.02 17.33
N GLU A 123 -13.71 -2.29 17.54
CA GLU A 123 -12.43 -2.73 18.11
C GLU A 123 -11.29 -2.55 17.08
N ALA A 124 -11.57 -2.83 15.81
CA ALA A 124 -10.64 -2.54 14.70
C ALA A 124 -10.23 -1.07 14.71
N TYR A 125 -11.18 -0.15 14.78
CA TYR A 125 -10.89 1.29 14.84
C TYR A 125 -10.00 1.64 16.05
N LYS A 126 -10.27 1.11 17.25
CA LYS A 126 -9.45 1.38 18.45
C LYS A 126 -7.99 0.93 18.25
N LEU A 127 -7.79 -0.28 17.74
CA LEU A 127 -6.45 -0.83 17.53
C LEU A 127 -5.69 -0.05 16.46
N ILE A 128 -6.34 0.25 15.32
CA ILE A 128 -5.73 1.00 14.22
C ILE A 128 -5.44 2.43 14.66
N LYS A 129 -6.36 3.08 15.41
CA LYS A 129 -6.14 4.41 15.95
C LYS A 129 -4.96 4.45 16.91
N LYS A 130 -4.83 3.48 17.82
CA LYS A 130 -3.67 3.39 18.72
C LYS A 130 -2.36 3.31 17.92
N SER A 131 -2.31 2.46 16.91
CA SER A 131 -1.17 2.35 16.00
C SER A 131 -0.85 3.67 15.26
N ALA A 132 -1.90 4.38 14.80
CA ALA A 132 -1.78 5.66 14.12
C ALA A 132 -1.24 6.77 15.04
N ASP A 133 -1.71 6.81 16.29
CA ASP A 133 -1.25 7.76 17.32
C ASP A 133 0.21 7.50 17.69
N GLU A 134 0.69 6.27 17.60
CA GLU A 134 2.10 5.89 17.74
C GLU A 134 2.93 6.17 16.47
N GLY A 135 2.33 6.78 15.44
CA GLY A 135 3.01 7.24 14.23
C GLY A 135 3.22 6.17 13.14
N TYR A 136 2.44 5.10 13.12
CA TYR A 136 2.48 4.15 12.00
C TYR A 136 1.70 4.71 10.80
N SER A 137 2.39 4.99 9.69
CA SER A 137 1.82 5.72 8.55
C SER A 137 0.65 5.02 7.87
N ASP A 138 0.71 3.68 7.75
CA ASP A 138 -0.39 2.92 7.15
C ASP A 138 -1.64 2.97 8.05
N ALA A 139 -1.46 2.92 9.37
CA ALA A 139 -2.55 3.08 10.32
C ALA A 139 -3.14 4.49 10.29
N GLN A 140 -2.31 5.52 10.14
CA GLN A 140 -2.79 6.91 9.96
C GLN A 140 -3.66 7.04 8.69
N ALA A 141 -3.23 6.46 7.57
CA ALA A 141 -4.03 6.43 6.36
C ALA A 141 -5.35 5.68 6.55
N GLU A 142 -5.32 4.51 7.21
CA GLU A 142 -6.51 3.70 7.45
C GLU A 142 -7.51 4.38 8.39
N VAL A 143 -7.04 5.00 9.50
CA VAL A 143 -7.91 5.80 10.38
C VAL A 143 -8.61 6.91 9.61
N ALA A 144 -7.88 7.61 8.73
CA ALA A 144 -8.48 8.64 7.89
C ALA A 144 -9.57 8.08 6.96
N ILE A 145 -9.34 6.93 6.34
CA ILE A 145 -10.33 6.25 5.49
C ILE A 145 -11.55 5.84 6.32
N MET A 146 -11.33 5.29 7.52
CA MET A 146 -12.42 4.91 8.44
C MET A 146 -13.28 6.12 8.83
N LEU A 147 -12.65 7.26 9.15
CA LEU A 147 -13.34 8.52 9.47
C LEU A 147 -14.08 9.11 8.27
N LEU A 148 -13.52 9.03 7.06
CA LEU A 148 -14.20 9.52 5.85
C LEU A 148 -15.43 8.69 5.50
N LYS A 149 -15.40 7.37 5.77
CA LYS A 149 -16.44 6.42 5.37
C LYS A 149 -17.39 6.03 6.52
N GLY A 150 -17.13 6.45 7.74
CA GLY A 150 -17.91 6.03 8.92
C GLY A 150 -17.75 4.55 9.27
N ILE A 151 -16.55 3.98 9.10
CA ILE A 151 -16.28 2.56 9.37
C ILE A 151 -15.92 2.37 10.85
N GLY A 152 -16.86 1.87 11.65
CA GLY A 152 -16.67 1.62 13.07
C GLY A 152 -16.65 2.86 13.98
N ILE A 153 -16.80 4.04 13.40
CA ILE A 153 -16.82 5.36 14.05
C ILE A 153 -17.72 6.30 13.25
N GLU A 154 -18.24 7.34 13.88
CA GLU A 154 -18.95 8.41 13.17
C GLU A 154 -18.00 9.17 12.23
N PRO A 155 -18.46 9.56 11.03
CA PRO A 155 -17.63 10.30 10.08
C PRO A 155 -17.14 11.64 10.66
N ASP A 156 -15.84 11.92 10.48
CA ASP A 156 -15.22 13.20 10.83
C ASP A 156 -14.20 13.58 9.76
N GLN A 157 -14.58 14.45 8.84
CA GLN A 157 -13.75 14.90 7.75
C GLN A 157 -12.54 15.72 8.21
N SER A 158 -12.70 16.53 9.26
CA SER A 158 -11.60 17.37 9.77
C SER A 158 -10.50 16.50 10.35
N LEU A 159 -10.86 15.58 11.24
CA LEU A 159 -9.92 14.65 11.86
C LEU A 159 -9.29 13.71 10.81
N ALA A 160 -10.06 13.29 9.81
CA ALA A 160 -9.53 12.48 8.70
C ALA A 160 -8.42 13.21 7.95
N MET A 161 -8.62 14.51 7.65
CA MET A 161 -7.61 15.31 6.96
C MET A 161 -6.32 15.48 7.79
N ASP A 162 -6.43 15.59 9.11
CA ASP A 162 -5.27 15.65 10.01
C ASP A 162 -4.46 14.34 9.95
N TYR A 163 -5.14 13.19 10.00
CA TYR A 163 -4.46 11.90 9.85
C TYR A 163 -3.88 11.69 8.45
N LEU A 164 -4.57 12.13 7.37
CA LEU A 164 -4.01 12.07 6.02
C LEU A 164 -2.73 12.91 5.91
N ASN A 165 -2.74 14.14 6.43
CA ASN A 165 -1.55 15.01 6.40
C ASN A 165 -0.37 14.38 7.16
N LYS A 166 -0.60 13.83 8.37
CA LYS A 166 0.43 13.12 9.13
C LYS A 166 0.98 11.93 8.35
N SER A 167 0.11 11.16 7.73
CA SER A 167 0.49 9.98 6.93
C SER A 167 1.29 10.37 5.67
N VAL A 168 0.92 11.47 5.00
CA VAL A 168 1.66 12.01 3.84
C VAL A 168 3.06 12.46 4.22
N ILE A 169 3.22 13.15 5.37
CA ILE A 169 4.54 13.56 5.91
C ILE A 169 5.42 12.32 6.12
N ASN A 170 4.83 11.19 6.56
CA ASN A 170 5.52 9.93 6.73
C ASN A 170 5.66 9.10 5.43
N GLY A 171 5.42 9.71 4.27
CA GLY A 171 5.66 9.13 2.94
C GLY A 171 4.60 8.15 2.45
N ASN A 172 3.45 8.02 3.11
CA ASN A 172 2.43 7.04 2.73
C ASN A 172 1.76 7.37 1.39
N LEU A 173 1.90 6.49 0.41
CA LEU A 173 1.39 6.69 -0.94
C LEU A 173 -0.15 6.64 -1.03
N THR A 174 -0.79 5.84 -0.19
CA THR A 174 -2.26 5.76 -0.13
C THR A 174 -2.83 7.07 0.42
N ALA A 175 -2.24 7.63 1.47
CA ALA A 175 -2.64 8.93 1.99
C ALA A 175 -2.43 10.05 0.96
N LYS A 176 -1.31 10.03 0.20
CA LYS A 176 -1.10 10.97 -0.93
C LYS A 176 -2.22 10.89 -1.95
N ALA A 177 -2.62 9.69 -2.34
CA ALA A 177 -3.71 9.47 -3.30
C ALA A 177 -5.07 9.99 -2.79
N TYR A 178 -5.40 9.75 -1.51
CA TYR A 178 -6.64 10.27 -0.92
C TYR A 178 -6.63 11.80 -0.81
N LEU A 179 -5.52 12.39 -0.40
CA LEU A 179 -5.37 13.85 -0.33
C LEU A 179 -5.42 14.47 -1.74
N ALA A 180 -4.80 13.83 -2.73
CA ALA A 180 -4.90 14.21 -4.14
C ALA A 180 -6.35 14.20 -4.62
N SER A 181 -7.09 13.12 -4.35
CA SER A 181 -8.51 12.99 -4.70
C SER A 181 -9.35 14.11 -4.07
N TYR A 182 -9.04 14.48 -2.82
CA TYR A 182 -9.71 15.60 -2.15
C TYR A 182 -9.45 16.94 -2.86
N TYR A 183 -8.19 17.28 -3.16
CA TYR A 183 -7.86 18.54 -3.84
C TYR A 183 -8.45 18.62 -5.25
N LEU A 184 -8.37 17.54 -6.02
CA LEU A 184 -8.92 17.47 -7.38
C LEU A 184 -10.46 17.53 -7.37
N GLY A 185 -11.10 16.77 -6.48
CA GLY A 185 -12.55 16.70 -6.38
C GLY A 185 -13.20 18.04 -5.95
N GLN A 186 -12.55 18.72 -5.00
CA GLN A 186 -13.00 20.04 -4.53
C GLN A 186 -12.56 21.20 -5.44
N LYS A 187 -11.72 20.93 -6.45
CA LYS A 187 -11.09 21.93 -7.32
C LYS A 187 -10.38 23.05 -6.55
N LYS A 188 -9.88 22.76 -5.34
CA LYS A 188 -9.25 23.74 -4.45
C LYS A 188 -7.81 24.03 -4.84
N ASP A 189 -7.06 22.98 -5.17
CA ASP A 189 -5.64 23.07 -5.57
C ASP A 189 -5.34 21.92 -6.55
N LEU A 190 -5.67 22.15 -7.81
CA LEU A 190 -5.51 21.15 -8.87
C LEU A 190 -4.04 20.80 -9.09
N SER A 191 -3.13 21.76 -8.99
CA SER A 191 -1.69 21.52 -9.18
C SER A 191 -1.13 20.61 -8.11
N ARG A 192 -1.45 20.87 -6.85
CA ARG A 192 -1.01 20.04 -5.71
C ARG A 192 -1.66 18.64 -5.76
N GLY A 193 -2.96 18.59 -6.06
CA GLY A 193 -3.68 17.33 -6.22
C GLY A 193 -3.06 16.48 -7.31
N LEU A 194 -2.76 17.05 -8.47
CA LEU A 194 -2.14 16.35 -9.59
C LEU A 194 -0.73 15.85 -9.24
N ALA A 195 0.10 16.68 -8.59
CA ALA A 195 1.46 16.29 -8.19
C ALA A 195 1.43 15.09 -7.22
N LEU A 196 0.55 15.11 -6.22
CA LEU A 196 0.39 14.00 -5.27
C LEU A 196 -0.12 12.72 -5.95
N ALA A 197 -1.08 12.85 -6.89
CA ALA A 197 -1.59 11.72 -7.65
C ALA A 197 -0.50 11.11 -8.54
N GLN A 198 0.29 11.96 -9.22
CA GLN A 198 1.40 11.53 -10.06
C GLN A 198 2.46 10.78 -9.24
N GLU A 199 2.91 11.37 -8.12
CA GLU A 199 3.91 10.75 -7.26
C GLU A 199 3.46 9.37 -6.74
N ALA A 200 2.21 9.27 -6.28
CA ALA A 200 1.66 7.99 -5.82
C ALA A 200 1.51 6.98 -6.97
N SER A 201 1.12 7.43 -8.16
CA SER A 201 0.99 6.59 -9.36
C SER A 201 2.34 6.05 -9.85
N ASP A 202 3.37 6.91 -9.91
CA ASP A 202 4.72 6.54 -10.37
C ASP A 202 5.37 5.53 -9.43
N ALA A 203 5.05 5.62 -8.12
CA ALA A 203 5.43 4.62 -7.14
C ALA A 203 4.57 3.33 -7.19
N GLY A 204 3.71 3.17 -8.20
CA GLY A 204 2.90 1.98 -8.40
C GLY A 204 1.67 1.85 -7.49
N ASN A 205 1.34 2.86 -6.67
CA ASN A 205 0.21 2.79 -5.77
C ASN A 205 -1.12 2.80 -6.53
N ARG A 206 -1.95 1.77 -6.32
CA ARG A 206 -3.24 1.59 -7.01
C ARG A 206 -4.22 2.75 -6.82
N ALA A 207 -4.26 3.37 -5.62
CA ALA A 207 -5.13 4.51 -5.37
C ALA A 207 -4.61 5.76 -6.09
N GLY A 208 -3.27 5.94 -6.17
CA GLY A 208 -2.62 6.98 -6.96
C GLY A 208 -2.91 6.83 -8.46
N GLN A 209 -2.77 5.62 -9.00
CA GLN A 209 -3.10 5.30 -10.39
C GLN A 209 -4.58 5.62 -10.69
N TYR A 210 -5.49 5.22 -9.81
CA TYR A 210 -6.91 5.52 -9.94
C TYR A 210 -7.19 7.03 -9.93
N THR A 211 -6.59 7.76 -8.98
CA THR A 211 -6.79 9.21 -8.84
C THR A 211 -6.23 9.97 -10.04
N LEU A 212 -5.04 9.58 -10.53
CA LEU A 212 -4.45 10.16 -11.74
C LEU A 212 -5.28 9.82 -13.00
N ALA A 213 -5.84 8.61 -13.08
CA ALA A 213 -6.76 8.22 -14.15
C ALA A 213 -7.99 9.13 -14.18
N MET A 214 -8.59 9.40 -13.01
CA MET A 214 -9.70 10.36 -12.90
C MET A 214 -9.31 11.76 -13.35
N ALA A 215 -8.09 12.21 -13.03
CA ALA A 215 -7.61 13.52 -13.47
C ALA A 215 -7.52 13.60 -15.01
N TYR A 216 -6.99 12.58 -15.67
CA TYR A 216 -6.97 12.50 -17.13
C TYR A 216 -8.36 12.38 -17.76
N GLU A 217 -9.25 11.58 -17.18
CA GLU A 217 -10.62 11.41 -17.68
C GLU A 217 -11.44 12.71 -17.61
N LYS A 218 -11.31 13.45 -16.51
CA LYS A 218 -12.07 14.66 -16.23
C LYS A 218 -11.38 15.94 -16.71
N GLY A 219 -10.08 15.90 -17.01
CA GLY A 219 -9.28 17.07 -17.30
C GLY A 219 -9.01 17.96 -16.07
N PHE A 220 -8.85 17.35 -14.88
CA PHE A 220 -8.60 18.06 -13.63
C PHE A 220 -7.13 18.46 -13.50
N GLY A 221 -6.83 19.73 -13.78
CA GLY A 221 -5.46 20.28 -13.73
C GLY A 221 -4.54 19.78 -14.84
N ILE A 222 -5.03 18.92 -15.75
CA ILE A 222 -4.29 18.35 -16.87
C ILE A 222 -5.22 18.18 -18.06
N GLY A 223 -4.69 18.17 -19.29
CA GLY A 223 -5.49 17.93 -20.49
C GLY A 223 -6.16 16.55 -20.48
N LYS A 224 -7.44 16.50 -20.85
CA LYS A 224 -8.20 15.26 -20.95
C LYS A 224 -7.50 14.27 -21.88
N ASN A 225 -7.34 13.01 -21.41
CA ASN A 225 -6.73 11.93 -22.19
C ASN A 225 -7.31 10.57 -21.78
N ASP A 226 -8.31 10.12 -22.52
CA ASP A 226 -9.02 8.88 -22.22
C ASP A 226 -8.12 7.63 -22.36
N LYS A 227 -7.13 7.63 -23.27
CA LYS A 227 -6.18 6.50 -23.42
C LYS A 227 -5.30 6.35 -22.15
N LYS A 228 -4.77 7.47 -21.63
CA LYS A 228 -4.00 7.44 -20.37
C LYS A 228 -4.88 7.05 -19.19
N ALA A 229 -6.12 7.55 -19.14
CA ALA A 229 -7.06 7.17 -18.09
C ALA A 229 -7.35 5.66 -18.11
N LEU A 230 -7.65 5.08 -19.26
CA LEU A 230 -7.88 3.64 -19.41
C LEU A 230 -6.69 2.80 -18.94
N ARG A 231 -5.47 3.15 -19.35
CA ARG A 231 -4.25 2.45 -18.93
C ARG A 231 -4.07 2.49 -17.41
N LEU A 232 -4.23 3.64 -16.79
CA LEU A 232 -4.07 3.81 -15.34
C LEU A 232 -5.18 3.09 -14.56
N TYR A 233 -6.43 3.14 -15.03
CA TYR A 233 -7.51 2.34 -14.46
C TYR A 233 -7.24 0.84 -14.56
N GLN A 234 -6.70 0.38 -15.69
CA GLN A 234 -6.31 -1.03 -15.86
C GLN A 234 -5.25 -1.43 -14.84
N LEU A 235 -4.17 -0.64 -14.67
CA LEU A 235 -3.13 -0.91 -13.67
C LEU A 235 -3.69 -1.00 -12.25
N ALA A 236 -4.58 -0.08 -11.87
CA ALA A 236 -5.23 -0.10 -10.56
C ALA A 236 -6.19 -1.30 -10.40
N ALA A 237 -6.93 -1.67 -11.45
CA ALA A 237 -7.82 -2.82 -11.49
C ALA A 237 -7.08 -4.15 -11.36
N ASP A 238 -5.91 -4.28 -12.00
CA ASP A 238 -5.03 -5.45 -11.91
C ASP A 238 -4.53 -5.67 -10.48
N GLN A 239 -4.34 -4.57 -9.74
CA GLN A 239 -4.02 -4.61 -8.31
C GLN A 239 -5.24 -4.84 -7.41
N GLY A 240 -6.41 -5.12 -7.98
CA GLY A 240 -7.62 -5.49 -7.24
C GLY A 240 -8.48 -4.32 -6.76
N LEU A 241 -8.22 -3.07 -7.18
CA LEU A 241 -9.06 -1.94 -6.81
C LEU A 241 -10.42 -2.05 -7.51
N GLN A 242 -11.48 -2.24 -6.72
CA GLN A 242 -12.83 -2.48 -7.26
C GLN A 242 -13.36 -1.26 -8.02
N ASP A 243 -13.18 -0.06 -7.45
CA ASP A 243 -13.61 1.20 -8.09
C ASP A 243 -12.96 1.40 -9.48
N ALA A 244 -11.70 0.95 -9.61
CA ALA A 244 -10.99 1.00 -10.88
C ALA A 244 -11.56 0.00 -11.90
N LYS A 245 -11.94 -1.21 -11.47
CA LYS A 245 -12.60 -2.20 -12.35
C LYS A 245 -13.91 -1.68 -12.90
N GLU A 246 -14.71 -1.08 -12.04
CA GLU A 246 -16.01 -0.51 -12.41
C GLU A 246 -15.86 0.71 -13.34
N ARG A 247 -14.91 1.60 -13.01
CA ARG A 247 -14.68 2.79 -13.84
C ARG A 247 -14.07 2.47 -15.19
N LEU A 248 -13.15 1.48 -15.23
CA LEU A 248 -12.59 0.97 -16.48
C LEU A 248 -13.66 0.40 -17.41
N ALA A 249 -14.56 -0.44 -16.87
CA ALA A 249 -15.65 -1.03 -17.62
C ALA A 249 -16.57 0.07 -18.20
N TRP A 250 -16.97 1.01 -17.36
CA TRP A 250 -17.80 2.13 -17.78
C TRP A 250 -17.15 3.00 -18.84
N LEU A 251 -15.84 3.33 -18.69
CA LEU A 251 -15.14 4.17 -19.65
C LEU A 251 -14.96 3.46 -20.99
N LYS A 252 -14.69 2.16 -21.00
CA LYS A 252 -14.63 1.34 -22.23
C LYS A 252 -15.96 1.37 -22.97
N GLU A 253 -17.06 1.16 -22.26
CA GLU A 253 -18.40 1.20 -22.84
C GLU A 253 -18.72 2.59 -23.41
N SER A 254 -18.43 3.65 -22.67
CA SER A 254 -18.70 5.04 -23.10
C SER A 254 -17.91 5.47 -24.35
N LEU A 255 -16.77 4.84 -24.60
CA LEU A 255 -15.91 5.08 -25.77
C LEU A 255 -16.18 4.11 -26.92
N ASN A 256 -17.17 3.20 -26.78
CA ASN A 256 -17.47 2.13 -27.74
C ASN A 256 -16.25 1.29 -28.13
N ILE A 257 -15.36 0.97 -27.18
CA ILE A 257 -14.16 0.17 -27.42
C ILE A 257 -14.53 -1.33 -27.33
N PRO A 258 -14.35 -2.11 -28.43
CA PRO A 258 -14.61 -3.55 -28.42
C PRO A 258 -13.72 -4.28 -27.39
N GLN A 259 -14.29 -5.29 -26.72
CA GLN A 259 -13.55 -6.07 -25.71
C GLN A 259 -12.31 -6.80 -26.29
N GLU A 260 -12.32 -7.08 -27.57
CA GLU A 260 -11.24 -7.84 -28.27
C GLU A 260 -9.98 -6.98 -28.57
N GLN A 261 -10.10 -5.69 -28.71
CA GLN A 261 -9.01 -4.79 -29.09
C GLN A 261 -7.95 -4.53 -28.01
N TYR A 262 -8.23 -4.94 -26.75
CA TYR A 262 -7.35 -4.70 -25.60
C TYR A 262 -6.32 -5.79 -25.33
N ILE A 263 -6.41 -6.93 -26.00
CA ILE A 263 -5.47 -8.06 -25.83
C ILE A 263 -4.18 -7.83 -26.64
N GLU A 264 -4.23 -7.01 -27.68
CA GLU A 264 -3.08 -6.78 -28.57
C GLU A 264 -2.06 -5.76 -28.06
N ASP A 265 -2.46 -4.80 -27.21
CA ASP A 265 -1.54 -3.78 -26.66
C ASP A 265 -0.72 -4.26 -25.43
N GLU A 266 -0.97 -5.47 -24.90
CA GLU A 266 -0.18 -6.06 -23.82
C GLU A 266 1.15 -6.68 -24.30
N ASN A 267 1.40 -6.77 -25.62
CA ASN A 267 2.58 -7.41 -26.21
C ASN A 267 3.56 -6.45 -26.91
N ASN A 268 3.37 -5.11 -26.81
CA ASN A 268 4.29 -4.12 -27.36
C ASN A 268 4.90 -3.20 -26.31
#